data_0e68b64421ed989925f702f587fd3a4f
#
_entry.id   0e68b64421ed989925f702f587fd3a4f
#
_cell.length_a   1.000
_cell.length_b   1.000
_cell.length_c   1.000
_cell.angle_alpha   90.00
_cell.angle_beta   90.00
_cell.angle_gamma   90.00
#
_symmetry.space_group_name_H-M   'P 1'
#
loop_
_entity.id
_entity.type
_entity.pdbx_description
1 polymer ?
#
loop_
_entity_poly.entity_id
_entity_poly.type
_entity_poly.pdbx_seq_one_letter_code
_entity_poly.pdbx_strand_id
1 'polypeptide(L)'
;PLWGDGTEVRDIIHVDDMVGGFIAVAENVDTYDIYNVCYGKGYTVMEVLELIKEIEGNDNPIEFVNNKAPMIPKRLLSNEKLLKLGWKPKYDLRSGLEDALKWYKENKDQFDPNSKP
;
A
#
# COMPACT_ATOMS: atom_id res chain seq x y z
N PRO A 1 11.80 8.13 -11.29
CA PRO A 1 12.80 7.06 -11.31
C PRO A 1 12.50 5.98 -10.28
N LEU A 2 12.56 4.72 -10.69
CA LEU A 2 12.37 3.55 -9.83
C LEU A 2 13.72 3.05 -9.32
N TRP A 3 13.78 2.81 -8.03
CA TRP A 3 14.93 2.21 -7.39
C TRP A 3 14.81 0.68 -7.42
N GLY A 4 15.86 -0.02 -7.90
CA GLY A 4 15.83 -1.45 -8.15
C GLY A 4 15.27 -1.79 -9.51
N ASP A 5 14.81 -3.03 -9.68
CA ASP A 5 14.23 -3.55 -10.93
C ASP A 5 12.71 -3.71 -10.87
N GLY A 6 12.10 -3.37 -9.74
CA GLY A 6 10.65 -3.46 -9.54
C GLY A 6 10.12 -4.87 -9.24
N THR A 7 11.00 -5.86 -9.09
CA THR A 7 10.59 -7.25 -8.80
C THR A 7 10.28 -7.50 -7.32
N GLU A 8 10.62 -6.57 -6.44
CA GLU A 8 10.36 -6.70 -5.01
C GLU A 8 8.85 -6.79 -4.73
N VAL A 9 8.49 -7.79 -3.94
CA VAL A 9 7.09 -8.02 -3.53
C VAL A 9 6.79 -7.31 -2.21
N ARG A 10 5.70 -6.55 -2.20
CA ARG A 10 5.21 -5.82 -1.03
C ARG A 10 3.73 -6.14 -0.77
N ASP A 11 3.38 -6.15 0.51
CA ASP A 11 1.99 -6.12 0.97
C ASP A 11 1.56 -4.66 1.04
N ILE A 12 0.50 -4.32 0.32
CA ILE A 12 -0.01 -2.95 0.25
C ILE A 12 -1.47 -2.97 0.72
N ILE A 13 -1.73 -2.23 1.77
CA ILE A 13 -3.06 -2.10 2.37
C ILE A 13 -3.51 -0.63 2.34
N HIS A 14 -4.78 -0.40 2.07
CA HIS A 14 -5.38 0.93 2.17
C HIS A 14 -5.42 1.40 3.63
N VAL A 15 -5.23 2.69 3.88
CA VAL A 15 -5.17 3.26 5.24
C VAL A 15 -6.46 3.01 6.02
N ASP A 16 -7.63 3.12 5.39
CA ASP A 16 -8.91 2.87 6.04
C ASP A 16 -9.08 1.41 6.46
N ASP A 17 -8.57 0.47 5.65
CA ASP A 17 -8.55 -0.95 6.00
C ASP A 17 -7.57 -1.22 7.15
N MET A 18 -6.43 -0.54 7.17
CA MET A 18 -5.50 -0.62 8.30
C MET A 18 -6.15 -0.13 9.60
N VAL A 19 -6.80 1.03 9.57
CA VAL A 19 -7.54 1.58 10.72
C VAL A 19 -8.66 0.64 11.15
N GLY A 20 -9.44 0.12 10.19
CA GLY A 20 -10.48 -0.88 10.46
C GLY A 20 -9.93 -2.15 11.13
N GLY A 21 -8.74 -2.58 10.73
CA GLY A 21 -8.04 -3.71 11.37
C GLY A 21 -7.65 -3.42 12.83
N PHE A 22 -7.14 -2.24 13.13
CA PHE A 22 -6.84 -1.83 14.50
C PHE A 22 -8.09 -1.78 15.39
N ILE A 23 -9.18 -1.23 14.86
CA ILE A 23 -10.47 -1.18 15.57
C ILE A 23 -10.97 -2.60 15.84
N ALA A 24 -10.93 -3.49 14.84
CA ALA A 24 -11.37 -4.87 15.01
C ALA A 24 -10.60 -5.61 16.12
N VAL A 25 -9.28 -5.38 16.21
CA VAL A 25 -8.48 -5.95 17.30
C VAL A 25 -8.90 -5.34 18.65
N ALA A 26 -9.03 -4.00 18.72
CA ALA A 26 -9.37 -3.31 19.96
C ALA A 26 -10.75 -3.71 20.51
N GLU A 27 -11.71 -4.03 19.64
CA GLU A 27 -13.07 -4.39 20.03
C GLU A 27 -13.27 -5.88 20.36
N ASN A 28 -12.39 -6.76 19.86
CA ASN A 28 -12.61 -8.22 19.95
C ASN A 28 -11.51 -8.97 20.71
N VAL A 29 -10.50 -8.30 21.24
CA VAL A 29 -9.38 -8.96 21.92
C VAL A 29 -9.19 -8.38 23.32
N ASP A 30 -9.52 -9.18 24.34
CA ASP A 30 -9.44 -8.80 25.77
C ASP A 30 -8.11 -9.20 26.42
N THR A 31 -7.25 -9.94 25.73
CA THR A 31 -6.00 -10.47 26.26
C THR A 31 -4.82 -9.97 25.44
N TYR A 32 -3.61 -9.98 26.04
CA TYR A 32 -2.41 -9.65 25.31
C TYR A 32 -2.16 -10.65 24.18
N ASP A 33 -2.13 -10.14 22.93
CA ASP A 33 -1.83 -10.92 21.74
C ASP A 33 -1.27 -10.02 20.61
N ILE A 34 -0.68 -10.64 19.58
CA ILE A 34 -0.08 -9.95 18.44
C ILE A 34 -0.85 -10.27 17.18
N TYR A 35 -1.24 -9.22 16.45
CA TYR A 35 -1.96 -9.29 15.19
C TYR A 35 -1.20 -8.53 14.11
N ASN A 36 -1.04 -9.14 12.94
CA ASN A 36 -0.59 -8.44 11.75
C ASN A 36 -1.79 -7.78 11.08
N VAL A 37 -1.73 -6.47 10.87
CA VAL A 37 -2.69 -5.73 10.07
C VAL A 37 -2.08 -5.50 8.70
N CYS A 38 -2.47 -6.31 7.74
CA CYS A 38 -1.96 -6.31 6.38
C CYS A 38 -3.02 -6.81 5.40
N TYR A 39 -2.82 -6.56 4.11
CA TYR A 39 -3.74 -7.05 3.08
C TYR A 39 -3.66 -8.57 2.90
N GLY A 40 -2.48 -9.15 3.11
CA GLY A 40 -2.24 -10.59 3.02
C GLY A 40 -1.95 -11.08 1.60
N LYS A 41 -1.87 -10.19 0.62
CA LYS A 41 -1.49 -10.51 -0.76
C LYS A 41 -0.33 -9.59 -1.20
N GLY A 42 0.68 -10.18 -1.82
CA GLY A 42 1.83 -9.44 -2.33
C GLY A 42 1.64 -9.01 -3.78
N TYR A 43 2.16 -7.82 -4.07
CA TYR A 43 2.29 -7.28 -5.42
C TYR A 43 3.72 -6.83 -5.64
N THR A 44 4.24 -6.98 -6.85
CA THR A 44 5.53 -6.41 -7.21
C THR A 44 5.43 -4.89 -7.29
N VAL A 45 6.52 -4.20 -7.04
CA VAL A 45 6.57 -2.75 -7.22
C VAL A 45 6.23 -2.36 -8.66
N MET A 46 6.64 -3.20 -9.64
CA MET A 46 6.30 -3.00 -11.04
C MET A 46 4.80 -3.08 -11.29
N GLU A 47 4.12 -4.13 -10.79
CA GLU A 47 2.65 -4.26 -10.93
C GLU A 47 1.90 -3.04 -10.38
N VAL A 48 2.36 -2.50 -9.25
CA VAL A 48 1.76 -1.29 -8.67
C VAL A 48 1.97 -0.07 -9.55
N LEU A 49 3.18 0.13 -10.08
CA LEU A 49 3.50 1.27 -10.96
C LEU A 49 2.74 1.19 -12.28
N GLU A 50 2.66 0.02 -12.89
CA GLU A 50 1.89 -0.19 -14.13
C GLU A 50 0.41 0.13 -13.90
N LEU A 51 -0.14 -0.30 -12.77
CA LEU A 51 -1.53 -0.01 -12.41
C LEU A 51 -1.77 1.48 -12.18
N ILE A 52 -0.84 2.18 -11.51
CA ILE A 52 -0.90 3.64 -11.35
C ILE A 52 -0.86 4.34 -12.72
N LYS A 53 0.02 3.91 -13.62
CA LYS A 53 0.10 4.45 -14.98
C LYS A 53 -1.22 4.26 -15.73
N GLU A 54 -1.81 3.09 -15.63
CA GLU A 54 -3.10 2.79 -16.26
C GLU A 54 -4.22 3.70 -15.72
N ILE A 55 -4.34 3.83 -14.39
CA ILE A 55 -5.35 4.69 -13.74
C ILE A 55 -5.18 6.15 -14.14
N GLU A 56 -3.94 6.63 -14.24
CA GLU A 56 -3.61 8.02 -14.59
C GLU A 56 -3.63 8.31 -16.11
N GLY A 57 -3.74 7.29 -16.95
CA GLY A 57 -3.60 7.43 -18.41
C GLY A 57 -2.20 7.95 -18.79
N ASN A 58 -1.17 7.54 -18.08
CA ASN A 58 0.19 8.04 -18.22
C ASN A 58 1.09 7.00 -18.91
N ASP A 59 1.52 7.27 -20.14
CA ASP A 59 2.36 6.39 -20.93
C ASP A 59 3.87 6.64 -20.79
N ASN A 60 4.29 7.54 -19.89
CA ASN A 60 5.70 7.82 -19.68
C ASN A 60 6.46 6.56 -19.27
N PRO A 61 7.69 6.35 -19.78
CA PRO A 61 8.50 5.21 -19.42
C PRO A 61 8.91 5.26 -17.95
N ILE A 62 9.01 4.08 -17.35
CA ILE A 62 9.58 3.95 -15.99
C ILE A 62 11.10 3.99 -16.12
N GLU A 63 11.73 4.96 -15.51
CA GLU A 63 13.19 5.07 -15.48
C GLU A 63 13.75 4.29 -14.29
N PHE A 64 14.68 3.38 -14.55
CA PHE A 64 15.36 2.59 -13.53
C PHE A 64 16.66 3.25 -13.11
N VAL A 65 16.88 3.38 -11.81
CA VAL A 65 18.13 3.91 -11.25
C VAL A 65 18.97 2.75 -10.68
N ASN A 66 20.01 2.39 -11.41
CA ASN A 66 20.85 1.21 -11.19
C ASN A 66 21.90 1.33 -10.07
N ASN A 67 21.62 1.99 -8.96
CA ASN A 67 22.68 2.19 -7.95
C ASN A 67 22.19 1.82 -6.54
N LYS A 68 22.07 0.48 -6.24
CA LYS A 68 21.35 0.14 -5.03
C LYS A 68 21.85 -1.04 -4.24
N ALA A 69 21.80 -0.81 -2.91
CA ALA A 69 21.91 -1.88 -1.94
C ALA A 69 20.85 -2.95 -2.19
N PRO A 70 21.16 -4.23 -1.94
CA PRO A 70 20.19 -5.30 -2.07
C PRO A 70 18.98 -5.02 -1.16
N MET A 71 17.79 -4.94 -1.76
CA MET A 71 16.54 -4.78 -1.04
C MET A 71 15.99 -6.15 -0.62
N ILE A 72 15.13 -6.15 0.38
CA ILE A 72 14.40 -7.36 0.77
C ILE A 72 13.50 -7.78 -0.40
N PRO A 73 13.73 -8.96 -1.03
CA PRO A 73 13.03 -9.35 -2.25
C PRO A 73 11.52 -9.49 -2.04
N LYS A 74 11.11 -9.99 -0.87
CA LYS A 74 9.70 -10.20 -0.55
C LYS A 74 9.43 -9.85 0.91
N ARG A 75 8.42 -9.00 1.13
CA ARG A 75 7.87 -8.71 2.45
C ARG A 75 6.35 -8.91 2.39
N LEU A 76 5.91 -10.03 2.93
CA LEU A 76 4.52 -10.44 2.96
C LEU A 76 4.21 -10.98 4.36
N LEU A 77 3.10 -10.57 4.93
CA LEU A 77 2.62 -10.99 6.24
C LEU A 77 1.32 -11.79 6.09
N SER A 78 1.02 -12.62 7.08
CA SER A 78 -0.28 -13.30 7.17
C SER A 78 -1.23 -12.48 8.04
N ASN A 79 -2.44 -12.26 7.54
CA ASN A 79 -3.56 -11.62 8.25
C ASN A 79 -4.61 -12.63 8.74
N GLU A 80 -4.34 -13.93 8.67
CA GLU A 80 -5.31 -14.99 9.03
C GLU A 80 -5.92 -14.82 10.42
N LYS A 81 -5.12 -14.35 11.37
CA LYS A 81 -5.54 -14.10 12.75
C LYS A 81 -6.56 -12.97 12.83
N LEU A 82 -6.32 -11.90 12.05
CA LEU A 82 -7.23 -10.76 11.95
C LEU A 82 -8.53 -11.12 11.23
N LEU A 83 -8.46 -11.93 10.17
CA LEU A 83 -9.64 -12.42 9.45
C LEU A 83 -10.59 -13.23 10.35
N LYS A 84 -10.04 -13.97 11.31
CA LYS A 84 -10.84 -14.74 12.31
C LYS A 84 -11.64 -13.84 13.26
N LEU A 85 -11.28 -12.56 13.41
CA LEU A 85 -12.06 -11.57 14.15
C LEU A 85 -13.22 -10.99 13.32
N GLY A 86 -13.42 -11.45 12.08
CA GLY A 86 -14.45 -10.95 11.19
C GLY A 86 -14.06 -9.73 10.36
N TRP A 87 -12.86 -9.18 10.55
CA TRP A 87 -12.36 -8.11 9.70
C TRP A 87 -12.09 -8.60 8.28
N LYS A 88 -12.36 -7.74 7.30
CA LYS A 88 -12.01 -7.96 5.89
C LYS A 88 -11.62 -6.62 5.26
N PRO A 89 -10.61 -6.59 4.38
CA PRO A 89 -10.30 -5.38 3.62
C PRO A 89 -11.49 -5.03 2.70
N LYS A 90 -11.78 -3.73 2.57
CA LYS A 90 -12.80 -3.16 1.70
C LYS A 90 -12.24 -2.82 0.32
N TYR A 91 -10.95 -2.47 0.29
CA TYR A 91 -10.26 -2.06 -0.92
C TYR A 91 -9.40 -3.20 -1.45
N ASP A 92 -9.47 -3.45 -2.76
CA ASP A 92 -8.43 -4.15 -3.48
C ASP A 92 -7.33 -3.18 -3.92
N LEU A 93 -6.29 -3.67 -4.61
CA LEU A 93 -5.18 -2.82 -5.02
C LEU A 93 -5.65 -1.68 -5.93
N ARG A 94 -6.53 -1.95 -6.90
CA ARG A 94 -7.01 -0.95 -7.86
C ARG A 94 -7.84 0.13 -7.16
N SER A 95 -8.90 -0.26 -6.46
CA SER A 95 -9.80 0.68 -5.79
C SER A 95 -9.07 1.50 -4.71
N GLY A 96 -8.12 0.89 -4.01
CA GLY A 96 -7.28 1.61 -3.04
C GLY A 96 -6.35 2.63 -3.70
N LEU A 97 -5.75 2.31 -4.85
CA LEU A 97 -4.93 3.26 -5.59
C LEU A 97 -5.75 4.38 -6.21
N GLU A 98 -6.93 4.09 -6.75
CA GLU A 98 -7.85 5.10 -7.29
C GLU A 98 -8.25 6.12 -6.22
N ASP A 99 -8.61 5.65 -5.02
CA ASP A 99 -8.94 6.52 -3.89
C ASP A 99 -7.74 7.36 -3.43
N ALA A 100 -6.59 6.74 -3.24
CA ALA A 100 -5.36 7.42 -2.83
C ALA A 100 -4.90 8.47 -3.86
N LEU A 101 -4.99 8.18 -5.16
CA LEU A 101 -4.63 9.12 -6.23
C LEU A 101 -5.61 10.28 -6.30
N LYS A 102 -6.90 10.03 -6.11
CA LYS A 102 -7.92 11.09 -6.01
C LYS A 102 -7.60 12.02 -4.85
N TRP A 103 -7.41 11.46 -3.65
CA TRP A 103 -7.04 12.22 -2.47
C TRP A 103 -5.77 13.04 -2.69
N TYR A 104 -4.74 12.45 -3.29
CA TYR A 104 -3.48 13.16 -3.58
C TYR A 104 -3.72 14.37 -4.51
N LYS A 105 -4.50 14.20 -5.58
CA LYS A 105 -4.82 15.31 -6.51
C LYS A 105 -5.54 16.46 -5.84
N GLU A 106 -6.44 16.15 -4.92
CA GLU A 106 -7.23 17.15 -4.18
C GLU A 106 -6.41 17.87 -3.10
N ASN A 107 -5.34 17.24 -2.60
CA ASN A 107 -4.59 17.74 -1.44
C ASN A 107 -3.10 18.05 -1.72
N LYS A 108 -2.59 17.78 -2.92
CA LYS A 108 -1.15 17.88 -3.23
C LYS A 108 -0.54 19.24 -2.88
N ASP A 109 -1.29 20.33 -3.05
CA ASP A 109 -0.81 21.69 -2.81
C ASP A 109 -0.52 21.94 -1.31
N GLN A 110 -1.12 21.18 -0.41
CA GLN A 110 -0.85 21.25 1.03
C GLN A 110 0.50 20.63 1.40
N PHE A 111 1.03 19.73 0.55
CA PHE A 111 2.24 18.96 0.79
C PHE A 111 3.39 19.30 -0.15
N ASP A 112 3.20 20.26 -1.05
CA ASP A 112 4.28 20.79 -1.88
C ASP A 112 5.26 21.56 -0.99
N PRO A 113 6.53 21.09 -0.85
CA PRO A 113 7.52 21.80 -0.05
C PRO A 113 7.84 23.23 -0.56
N ASN A 114 7.41 23.55 -1.80
CA ASN A 114 7.56 24.87 -2.40
C ASN A 114 6.31 25.75 -2.23
N SER A 115 5.19 25.19 -1.71
CA SER A 115 3.94 25.90 -1.46
C SER A 115 3.92 26.61 -0.09
N LYS A 116 5.06 27.07 0.42
CA LYS A 116 5.07 27.89 1.64
C LYS A 116 4.41 29.23 1.37
N PRO A 117 3.49 29.66 2.27
CA PRO A 117 2.91 31.00 2.19
C PRO A 117 3.95 32.07 2.41
#